data_ed3d36ff56e640e10b307d3bd3e8e7e6
#
_entry.id   ed3d36ff56e640e10b307d3bd3e8e7e6
#
_cell.length_a   1.000
_cell.length_b   1.000
_cell.length_c   1.000
_cell.angle_alpha   90.00
_cell.angle_beta   90.00
_cell.angle_gamma   90.00
#
_symmetry.space_group_name_H-M   'P 1'
#
loop_
_entity.id
_entity.type
_entity.pdbx_description
1 polymer ?
#
loop_
_entity_poly.entity_id
_entity_poly.type
_entity_poly.pdbx_seq_one_letter_code
_entity_poly.pdbx_strand_id
1 'polypeptide(L)'
;MLWPHRALARSLGQHLNVVWFAAVALLAAYLLRARAWPLKAAVGSALDRPAPGVRTAVADFTVATYNIHRGRGLDRRTDLVRIGAVLAGCDVAGLQEVQGPEFWSPGNQAERLAQLLELGVHFAPTRRRAFFPHRGNALLTRFPVSHWRRQPLFPNTGKSYRNLAVYHMHIGGRTVYVLNTHLSRPERQRAPLAAVIDAFSRYYPAILLGDFNAVADHPAVLELLPPDAVDALALGGVDSQRVDWILVRGLKVKAAWSASAGPSDHPFFAARLTFD
;
A
#
# COMPACT_ATOMS: atom_id res chain seq x y z
N MET A 1 45.78 -49.76 30.03
CA MET A 1 44.42 -49.28 30.44
C MET A 1 44.24 -47.82 30.05
N LEU A 2 43.84 -47.53 28.78
CA LEU A 2 43.67 -46.15 28.28
C LEU A 2 42.45 -46.01 27.32
N TRP A 3 41.28 -46.59 27.68
CA TRP A 3 40.15 -46.62 26.72
C TRP A 3 38.81 -46.01 27.13
N PRO A 4 38.60 -45.40 28.28
CA PRO A 4 37.28 -44.77 28.56
C PRO A 4 37.19 -43.29 28.08
N HIS A 5 38.33 -42.54 28.01
CA HIS A 5 38.28 -41.09 27.74
C HIS A 5 37.91 -40.72 26.32
N ARG A 6 38.18 -41.52 25.31
CA ARG A 6 37.82 -41.26 23.89
C ARG A 6 36.36 -41.47 23.57
N ALA A 7 35.69 -42.37 24.27
CA ALA A 7 34.25 -42.64 24.10
C ALA A 7 33.42 -41.50 24.69
N LEU A 8 33.80 -41.01 25.89
CA LEU A 8 33.14 -39.86 26.52
C LEU A 8 33.29 -38.55 25.69
N ALA A 9 34.47 -38.30 25.15
CA ALA A 9 34.70 -37.10 24.32
C ALA A 9 33.89 -37.13 23.02
N ARG A 10 33.71 -38.30 22.40
CA ARG A 10 32.85 -38.45 21.20
C ARG A 10 31.38 -38.29 21.55
N SER A 11 30.91 -38.84 22.67
CA SER A 11 29.51 -38.70 23.11
C SER A 11 29.20 -37.24 23.44
N LEU A 12 30.06 -36.54 24.19
CA LEU A 12 29.91 -35.12 24.48
C LEU A 12 29.89 -34.24 23.21
N GLY A 13 30.74 -34.51 22.21
CA GLY A 13 30.74 -33.80 20.93
C GLY A 13 29.46 -34.03 20.13
N GLN A 14 28.92 -35.26 20.14
CA GLN A 14 27.65 -35.57 19.47
C GLN A 14 26.47 -34.86 20.14
N HIS A 15 26.39 -34.82 21.47
CA HIS A 15 25.35 -34.11 22.21
C HIS A 15 25.46 -32.58 22.00
N LEU A 16 26.65 -32.01 21.97
CA LEU A 16 26.84 -30.58 21.69
C LEU A 16 26.35 -30.24 20.27
N ASN A 17 26.66 -31.06 19.29
CA ASN A 17 26.20 -30.84 17.91
C ASN A 17 24.66 -30.89 17.79
N VAL A 18 24.01 -31.87 18.45
CA VAL A 18 22.55 -32.00 18.47
C VAL A 18 21.91 -30.76 19.11
N VAL A 19 22.45 -30.27 20.21
CA VAL A 19 21.96 -29.05 20.90
C VAL A 19 22.11 -27.82 19.99
N TRP A 20 23.26 -27.68 19.31
CA TRP A 20 23.48 -26.60 18.35
C TRP A 20 22.53 -26.67 17.16
N PHE A 21 22.33 -27.83 16.56
CA PHE A 21 21.35 -28.01 15.48
C PHE A 21 19.93 -27.69 15.92
N ALA A 22 19.54 -28.13 17.11
CA ALA A 22 18.24 -27.83 17.69
C ALA A 22 18.06 -26.30 17.94
N ALA A 23 19.06 -25.63 18.50
CA ALA A 23 19.05 -24.19 18.74
C ALA A 23 18.96 -23.40 17.43
N VAL A 24 19.74 -23.77 16.40
CA VAL A 24 19.68 -23.16 15.06
C VAL A 24 18.33 -23.37 14.40
N ALA A 25 17.79 -24.60 14.49
CA ALA A 25 16.46 -24.91 13.95
C ALA A 25 15.33 -24.12 14.67
N LEU A 26 15.40 -24.01 15.99
CA LEU A 26 14.47 -23.20 16.78
C LEU A 26 14.59 -21.71 16.47
N LEU A 27 15.81 -21.17 16.33
CA LEU A 27 16.04 -19.79 15.91
C LEU A 27 15.51 -19.54 14.49
N ALA A 28 15.78 -20.44 13.56
CA ALA A 28 15.24 -20.37 12.20
C ALA A 28 13.70 -20.43 12.19
N ALA A 29 13.10 -21.35 12.95
CA ALA A 29 11.67 -21.44 13.11
C ALA A 29 11.07 -20.19 13.77
N TYR A 30 11.75 -19.61 14.76
CA TYR A 30 11.37 -18.34 15.39
C TYR A 30 11.43 -17.20 14.38
N LEU A 31 12.54 -17.05 13.64
CA LEU A 31 12.70 -16.01 12.62
C LEU A 31 11.69 -16.15 11.49
N LEU A 32 11.38 -17.37 11.05
CA LEU A 32 10.36 -17.65 10.05
C LEU A 32 8.93 -17.39 10.59
N ARG A 33 8.70 -17.58 11.89
CA ARG A 33 7.43 -17.29 12.55
C ARG A 33 7.32 -15.86 13.07
N ALA A 34 8.41 -15.13 13.20
CA ALA A 34 8.43 -13.70 13.50
C ALA A 34 7.76 -12.92 12.37
N ARG A 35 6.42 -12.94 12.36
CA ARG A 35 5.60 -12.73 11.17
C ARG A 35 5.51 -11.29 10.72
N ALA A 36 5.55 -10.35 11.62
CA ALA A 36 5.37 -8.97 11.25
C ALA A 36 5.70 -8.06 12.43
N TRP A 37 6.34 -6.99 12.13
CA TRP A 37 6.50 -5.83 13.00
C TRP A 37 6.31 -4.57 12.17
N PRO A 38 5.84 -3.46 12.78
CA PRO A 38 5.61 -2.22 12.05
C PRO A 38 6.93 -1.66 11.55
N LEU A 39 6.88 -0.99 10.40
CA LEU A 39 8.00 -0.22 9.90
C LEU A 39 7.96 1.20 10.47
N LYS A 40 9.13 1.75 10.75
CA LYS A 40 9.29 3.14 11.19
C LYS A 40 8.90 4.10 10.05
N ALA A 41 8.64 5.37 10.41
CA ALA A 41 8.49 6.44 9.43
C ALA A 41 9.72 6.53 8.52
N ALA A 42 9.49 6.93 7.28
CA ALA A 42 10.54 7.15 6.30
C ALA A 42 10.16 8.32 5.39
N VAL A 43 11.17 8.97 4.83
CA VAL A 43 11.05 10.05 3.85
C VAL A 43 12.04 9.81 2.72
N GLY A 44 11.76 10.37 1.55
CA GLY A 44 12.64 10.30 0.40
C GLY A 44 12.24 11.28 -0.70
N SER A 45 13.13 11.45 -1.66
CA SER A 45 12.93 12.32 -2.83
C SER A 45 12.93 11.56 -4.16
N ALA A 46 13.20 10.25 -4.12
CA ALA A 46 13.19 9.40 -5.31
C ALA A 46 12.16 8.30 -5.16
N LEU A 47 11.50 7.95 -6.25
CA LEU A 47 10.68 6.75 -6.37
C LEU A 47 11.59 5.52 -6.55
N ASP A 48 11.07 4.32 -6.22
CA ASP A 48 11.78 3.05 -6.46
C ASP A 48 12.06 2.85 -7.97
N ARG A 49 11.13 3.33 -8.80
CA ARG A 49 11.31 3.50 -10.24
C ARG A 49 10.77 4.88 -10.64
N PRO A 50 11.55 5.72 -11.34
CA PRO A 50 11.11 7.05 -11.77
C PRO A 50 9.96 6.97 -12.78
N ALA A 51 9.13 8.00 -12.79
CA ALA A 51 8.08 8.15 -13.78
C ALA A 51 8.67 8.40 -15.18
N PRO A 52 8.05 7.89 -16.26
CA PRO A 52 8.55 8.04 -17.62
C PRO A 52 8.25 9.43 -18.18
N GLY A 53 9.08 10.40 -17.88
CA GLY A 53 9.03 11.72 -18.53
C GLY A 53 7.94 12.66 -18.00
N VAL A 54 8.10 13.95 -18.32
CA VAL A 54 7.21 15.04 -17.88
C VAL A 54 6.21 15.36 -19.00
N ARG A 55 4.92 15.18 -18.74
CA ARG A 55 3.88 15.82 -19.54
C ARG A 55 3.72 17.26 -19.02
N THR A 56 4.18 18.23 -19.78
CA THR A 56 4.17 19.66 -19.39
C THR A 56 2.78 20.29 -19.42
N ALA A 57 1.88 19.79 -20.24
CA ALA A 57 0.49 20.26 -20.32
C ALA A 57 -0.46 19.10 -20.04
N VAL A 58 -1.18 19.19 -18.91
CA VAL A 58 -2.20 18.20 -18.54
C VAL A 58 -3.47 18.96 -18.20
N ALA A 59 -4.49 18.84 -19.07
CA ALA A 59 -5.80 19.40 -18.82
C ALA A 59 -6.56 18.55 -17.80
N ASP A 60 -6.57 17.25 -18.02
CA ASP A 60 -7.25 16.26 -17.18
C ASP A 60 -6.29 15.11 -16.86
N PHE A 61 -6.48 14.46 -15.72
CA PHE A 61 -5.75 13.27 -15.34
C PHE A 61 -6.65 12.29 -14.58
N THR A 62 -6.35 11.01 -14.72
CA THR A 62 -7.10 9.93 -14.11
C THR A 62 -6.38 9.40 -12.87
N VAL A 63 -7.09 9.40 -11.73
CA VAL A 63 -6.61 8.80 -10.49
C VAL A 63 -7.43 7.57 -10.16
N ALA A 64 -6.80 6.58 -9.51
CA ALA A 64 -7.46 5.35 -9.10
C ALA A 64 -7.06 4.91 -7.70
N THR A 65 -7.94 4.19 -7.03
CA THR A 65 -7.65 3.38 -5.85
C THR A 65 -8.02 1.93 -6.11
N TYR A 66 -7.15 1.00 -5.71
CA TYR A 66 -7.40 -0.41 -5.93
C TYR A 66 -6.71 -1.28 -4.87
N ASN A 67 -7.49 -1.91 -4.00
CA ASN A 67 -6.99 -3.00 -3.18
C ASN A 67 -6.81 -4.24 -4.08
N ILE A 68 -5.57 -4.59 -4.38
CA ILE A 68 -5.26 -5.67 -5.35
C ILE A 68 -5.22 -7.07 -4.72
N HIS A 69 -5.49 -7.20 -3.41
CA HIS A 69 -5.49 -8.48 -2.70
C HIS A 69 -4.31 -9.37 -3.08
N ARG A 70 -3.10 -8.82 -3.18
CA ARG A 70 -1.88 -9.53 -3.60
C ARG A 70 -1.97 -10.08 -5.03
N GLY A 71 -2.71 -9.42 -5.90
CA GLY A 71 -2.98 -9.85 -7.27
C GLY A 71 -3.85 -11.10 -7.39
N ARG A 72 -4.53 -11.50 -6.28
CA ARG A 72 -5.32 -12.72 -6.23
C ARG A 72 -6.79 -12.42 -6.47
N GLY A 73 -7.31 -12.94 -7.58
CA GLY A 73 -8.70 -12.77 -7.96
C GLY A 73 -9.70 -13.65 -7.19
N LEU A 74 -11.00 -13.45 -7.47
CA LEU A 74 -12.09 -14.26 -6.92
C LEU A 74 -11.95 -15.74 -7.31
N ASP A 75 -11.35 -16.03 -8.45
CA ASP A 75 -10.98 -17.39 -8.90
C ASP A 75 -9.80 -17.99 -8.16
N ARG A 76 -9.24 -17.28 -7.16
CA ARG A 76 -8.08 -17.65 -6.34
C ARG A 76 -6.76 -17.74 -7.12
N ARG A 77 -6.69 -17.30 -8.37
CA ARG A 77 -5.46 -17.23 -9.16
C ARG A 77 -4.79 -15.88 -8.96
N THR A 78 -3.47 -15.89 -8.83
CA THR A 78 -2.66 -14.66 -8.79
C THR A 78 -2.24 -14.30 -10.20
N ASP A 79 -2.67 -13.12 -10.68
CA ASP A 79 -2.40 -12.68 -12.05
C ASP A 79 -2.31 -11.15 -12.10
N LEU A 80 -1.09 -10.64 -12.21
CA LEU A 80 -0.82 -9.20 -12.28
C LEU A 80 -1.14 -8.60 -13.65
N VAL A 81 -1.23 -9.41 -14.72
CA VAL A 81 -1.60 -8.92 -16.05
C VAL A 81 -3.07 -8.47 -16.02
N ARG A 82 -3.96 -9.25 -15.38
CA ARG A 82 -5.35 -8.85 -15.19
C ARG A 82 -5.49 -7.59 -14.34
N ILE A 83 -4.70 -7.45 -13.28
CA ILE A 83 -4.65 -6.22 -12.48
C ILE A 83 -4.17 -5.05 -13.33
N GLY A 84 -3.10 -5.25 -14.11
CA GLY A 84 -2.56 -4.24 -15.03
C GLY A 84 -3.58 -3.80 -16.08
N ALA A 85 -4.34 -4.73 -16.65
CA ALA A 85 -5.39 -4.41 -17.63
C ALA A 85 -6.48 -3.49 -17.04
N VAL A 86 -6.87 -3.69 -15.77
CA VAL A 86 -7.83 -2.81 -15.08
C VAL A 86 -7.24 -1.43 -14.82
N LEU A 87 -5.95 -1.35 -14.51
CA LEU A 87 -5.22 -0.09 -14.23
C LEU A 87 -4.82 0.67 -15.51
N ALA A 88 -4.99 0.08 -16.69
CA ALA A 88 -4.59 0.68 -17.95
C ALA A 88 -5.30 2.03 -18.16
N GLY A 89 -4.52 3.05 -18.54
CA GLY A 89 -5.02 4.42 -18.75
C GLY A 89 -5.11 5.29 -17.48
N CYS A 90 -4.80 4.76 -16.29
CA CYS A 90 -4.65 5.58 -15.10
C CYS A 90 -3.31 6.34 -15.13
N ASP A 91 -3.36 7.61 -14.74
CA ASP A 91 -2.15 8.43 -14.60
C ASP A 91 -1.54 8.29 -13.19
N VAL A 92 -2.39 8.06 -12.18
CA VAL A 92 -2.01 7.83 -10.78
C VAL A 92 -2.86 6.72 -10.20
N ALA A 93 -2.26 5.74 -9.55
CA ALA A 93 -2.99 4.68 -8.85
C ALA A 93 -2.42 4.41 -7.46
N GLY A 94 -3.28 4.56 -6.44
CA GLY A 94 -3.02 4.11 -5.07
C GLY A 94 -3.42 2.64 -4.94
N LEU A 95 -2.44 1.78 -4.64
CA LEU A 95 -2.66 0.35 -4.47
C LEU A 95 -2.60 -0.05 -3.00
N GLN A 96 -3.47 -0.97 -2.59
CA GLN A 96 -3.47 -1.55 -1.25
C GLN A 96 -3.25 -3.07 -1.35
N GLU A 97 -2.83 -3.68 -0.25
CA GLU A 97 -2.48 -5.09 -0.14
C GLU A 97 -1.43 -5.60 -1.13
N VAL A 98 -0.51 -4.76 -1.51
CA VAL A 98 0.60 -5.13 -2.39
C VAL A 98 1.55 -6.08 -1.67
N GLN A 99 1.90 -7.19 -2.32
CA GLN A 99 2.91 -8.10 -1.82
C GLN A 99 4.31 -7.58 -2.15
N GLY A 100 5.12 -7.44 -1.11
CA GLY A 100 6.52 -7.09 -1.20
C GLY A 100 7.42 -8.30 -1.45
N PRO A 101 8.76 -8.11 -1.41
CA PRO A 101 9.71 -9.19 -1.55
C PRO A 101 9.52 -10.30 -0.53
N GLU A 102 9.75 -11.53 -0.94
CA GLU A 102 9.82 -12.72 -0.12
C GLU A 102 11.08 -13.51 -0.46
N PHE A 103 11.47 -14.45 0.41
CA PHE A 103 12.66 -15.27 0.19
C PHE A 103 12.68 -15.96 -1.18
N TRP A 104 11.49 -16.42 -1.62
CA TRP A 104 11.31 -17.13 -2.89
C TRP A 104 10.96 -16.23 -4.09
N SER A 105 10.68 -14.94 -3.83
CA SER A 105 10.29 -13.95 -4.82
C SER A 105 10.85 -12.57 -4.43
N PRO A 106 12.05 -12.22 -4.90
CA PRO A 106 12.76 -11.02 -4.45
C PRO A 106 12.14 -9.69 -4.93
N GLY A 107 11.29 -9.69 -5.96
CA GLY A 107 10.60 -8.49 -6.45
C GLY A 107 9.30 -8.21 -5.72
N ASN A 108 8.80 -6.97 -5.80
CA ASN A 108 7.47 -6.62 -5.34
C ASN A 108 6.47 -6.53 -6.51
N GLN A 109 5.19 -6.69 -6.19
CA GLN A 109 4.12 -6.68 -7.20
C GLN A 109 3.93 -5.30 -7.85
N ALA A 110 4.16 -4.22 -7.10
CA ALA A 110 4.01 -2.87 -7.65
C ALA A 110 5.07 -2.55 -8.71
N GLU A 111 6.32 -3.00 -8.54
CA GLU A 111 7.36 -2.87 -9.57
C GLU A 111 6.99 -3.61 -10.84
N ARG A 112 6.44 -4.82 -10.73
CA ARG A 112 5.98 -5.59 -11.90
C ARG A 112 4.83 -4.89 -12.62
N LEU A 113 3.86 -4.34 -11.89
CA LEU A 113 2.77 -3.54 -12.47
C LEU A 113 3.30 -2.27 -13.12
N ALA A 114 4.24 -1.58 -12.48
CA ALA A 114 4.87 -0.39 -13.04
C ALA A 114 5.64 -0.67 -14.34
N GLN A 115 6.28 -1.83 -14.44
CA GLN A 115 6.92 -2.29 -15.70
C GLN A 115 5.90 -2.55 -16.79
N LEU A 116 4.79 -3.25 -16.48
CA LEU A 116 3.73 -3.56 -17.43
C LEU A 116 3.02 -2.31 -17.97
N LEU A 117 2.90 -1.29 -17.11
CA LEU A 117 2.15 -0.06 -17.41
C LEU A 117 3.04 1.12 -17.81
N GLU A 118 4.34 0.93 -17.81
CA GLU A 118 5.34 1.98 -18.05
C GLU A 118 5.18 3.20 -17.11
N LEU A 119 4.93 2.94 -15.81
CA LEU A 119 4.74 3.95 -14.79
C LEU A 119 5.92 4.02 -13.82
N GLY A 120 6.06 5.14 -13.12
CA GLY A 120 6.86 5.25 -11.91
C GLY A 120 6.18 4.52 -10.75
N VAL A 121 6.97 4.11 -9.75
CA VAL A 121 6.45 3.37 -8.59
C VAL A 121 7.20 3.71 -7.31
N HIS A 122 6.46 3.77 -6.21
CA HIS A 122 7.00 3.70 -4.85
C HIS A 122 6.21 2.65 -4.06
N PHE A 123 6.93 1.67 -3.51
CA PHE A 123 6.37 0.68 -2.60
C PHE A 123 6.48 1.20 -1.16
N ALA A 124 5.36 1.38 -0.50
CA ALA A 124 5.24 1.85 0.89
C ALA A 124 4.91 0.68 1.85
N PRO A 125 5.92 -0.12 2.27
CA PRO A 125 5.67 -1.28 3.12
C PRO A 125 5.13 -0.88 4.48
N THR A 126 4.21 -1.71 5.01
CA THR A 126 3.63 -1.55 6.35
C THR A 126 4.33 -2.41 7.38
N ARG A 127 4.83 -3.57 6.97
CA ARG A 127 5.41 -4.58 7.86
C ARG A 127 6.54 -5.37 7.22
N ARG A 128 7.38 -5.95 8.07
CA ARG A 128 8.39 -6.95 7.69
C ARG A 128 7.93 -8.36 8.08
N ARG A 129 8.37 -9.33 7.32
CA ARG A 129 8.39 -10.74 7.68
C ARG A 129 9.82 -11.23 7.53
N ALA A 130 10.42 -11.72 8.62
CA ALA A 130 11.86 -11.90 8.71
C ALA A 130 12.59 -10.60 8.33
N PHE A 131 13.39 -10.59 7.28
CA PHE A 131 14.18 -9.43 6.84
C PHE A 131 13.51 -8.63 5.72
N PHE A 132 12.41 -9.10 5.15
CA PHE A 132 11.80 -8.53 3.95
C PHE A 132 10.64 -7.59 4.28
N PRO A 133 10.52 -6.44 3.59
CA PRO A 133 9.33 -5.61 3.58
C PRO A 133 8.22 -6.35 2.83
N HIS A 134 7.46 -7.15 3.55
CA HIS A 134 6.61 -8.22 3.02
C HIS A 134 5.28 -7.77 2.44
N ARG A 135 4.69 -6.70 2.97
CA ARG A 135 3.38 -6.20 2.53
C ARG A 135 3.25 -4.71 2.77
N GLY A 136 2.51 -4.04 1.91
CA GLY A 136 2.27 -2.61 2.03
C GLY A 136 1.27 -2.08 1.03
N ASN A 137 1.31 -0.76 0.89
CA ASN A 137 0.63 -0.02 -0.15
C ASN A 137 1.65 0.37 -1.23
N ALA A 138 1.18 0.83 -2.38
CA ALA A 138 2.06 1.39 -3.40
C ALA A 138 1.39 2.56 -4.13
N LEU A 139 2.20 3.42 -4.69
CA LEU A 139 1.77 4.41 -5.67
C LEU A 139 2.36 4.02 -7.02
N LEU A 140 1.52 3.98 -8.05
CA LEU A 140 1.94 4.01 -9.45
C LEU A 140 1.65 5.41 -9.99
N THR A 141 2.54 5.97 -10.79
CA THR A 141 2.34 7.32 -11.32
C THR A 141 3.07 7.56 -12.63
N ARG A 142 2.43 8.34 -13.50
CA ARG A 142 3.03 8.91 -14.71
C ARG A 142 3.78 10.21 -14.41
N PHE A 143 3.46 10.86 -13.30
CA PHE A 143 3.94 12.18 -12.95
C PHE A 143 5.16 12.13 -12.02
N PRO A 144 6.06 13.12 -12.12
CA PRO A 144 7.19 13.23 -11.20
C PRO A 144 6.75 13.45 -9.76
N VAL A 145 7.46 12.83 -8.83
CA VAL A 145 7.32 13.02 -7.39
C VAL A 145 8.62 13.59 -6.86
N SER A 146 8.56 14.75 -6.23
CA SER A 146 9.75 15.44 -5.68
C SER A 146 10.05 15.03 -4.24
N HIS A 147 9.04 14.58 -3.52
CA HIS A 147 9.18 14.18 -2.12
C HIS A 147 8.08 13.18 -1.75
N TRP A 148 8.41 12.22 -0.90
CA TRP A 148 7.42 11.35 -0.27
C TRP A 148 7.73 11.15 1.21
N ARG A 149 6.68 10.92 1.98
CA ARG A 149 6.74 10.55 3.38
C ARG A 149 5.81 9.37 3.65
N ARG A 150 6.30 8.37 4.35
CA ARG A 150 5.51 7.27 4.89
C ARG A 150 5.55 7.30 6.40
N GLN A 151 4.42 7.26 7.05
CA GLN A 151 4.30 7.17 8.50
C GLN A 151 3.42 5.99 8.92
N PRO A 152 3.82 5.20 9.93
CA PRO A 152 2.96 4.20 10.51
C PRO A 152 1.79 4.86 11.22
N LEU A 153 0.65 4.18 11.22
CA LEU A 153 -0.58 4.60 11.91
C LEU A 153 -0.77 3.77 13.17
N PHE A 154 -0.99 4.43 14.29
CA PHE A 154 -1.17 3.80 15.60
C PHE A 154 -2.50 4.20 16.24
N PRO A 155 -3.08 3.36 17.12
CA PRO A 155 -2.61 2.01 17.51
C PRO A 155 -2.81 0.98 16.39
N ASN A 156 -1.95 -0.05 16.38
CA ASN A 156 -2.16 -1.20 15.51
C ASN A 156 -3.25 -2.12 16.11
N THR A 157 -4.08 -2.73 15.26
CA THR A 157 -5.03 -3.75 15.66
C THR A 157 -4.48 -5.12 15.28
N GLY A 158 -4.02 -5.88 16.28
CA GLY A 158 -3.40 -7.17 16.07
C GLY A 158 -2.16 -7.09 15.16
N LYS A 159 -2.19 -7.80 14.02
CA LYS A 159 -1.13 -7.79 13.02
C LYS A 159 -1.44 -6.91 11.80
N SER A 160 -2.48 -6.12 11.88
CA SER A 160 -2.89 -5.20 10.80
C SER A 160 -2.13 -3.88 10.92
N TYR A 161 -0.85 -3.90 10.58
CA TYR A 161 -0.04 -2.69 10.54
C TYR A 161 -0.47 -1.83 9.35
N ARG A 162 -0.77 -0.56 9.62
CA ARG A 162 -1.25 0.42 8.65
C ARG A 162 -0.25 1.57 8.52
N ASN A 163 -0.23 2.20 7.37
CA ASN A 163 0.53 3.43 7.15
C ASN A 163 -0.25 4.41 6.30
N LEU A 164 0.18 5.67 6.37
CA LEU A 164 -0.15 6.71 5.42
C LEU A 164 1.11 7.05 4.64
N ALA A 165 1.02 7.05 3.32
CA ALA A 165 2.04 7.57 2.43
C ALA A 165 1.54 8.87 1.79
N VAL A 166 2.37 9.91 1.78
CA VAL A 166 2.09 11.24 1.22
C VAL A 166 3.15 11.54 0.17
N TYR A 167 2.72 11.99 -0.99
CA TYR A 167 3.56 12.27 -2.16
C TYR A 167 3.34 13.70 -2.63
N HIS A 168 4.43 14.44 -2.83
CA HIS A 168 4.43 15.75 -3.48
C HIS A 168 4.65 15.50 -4.97
N MET A 169 3.58 15.58 -5.75
CA MET A 169 3.54 15.22 -7.16
C MET A 169 3.41 16.47 -8.03
N HIS A 170 4.11 16.50 -9.14
CA HIS A 170 4.05 17.60 -10.10
C HIS A 170 3.17 17.23 -11.29
N ILE A 171 2.00 17.88 -11.41
CA ILE A 171 1.01 17.66 -12.45
C ILE A 171 0.73 18.99 -13.15
N GLY A 172 1.00 19.09 -14.46
CA GLY A 172 0.71 20.30 -15.23
C GLY A 172 1.39 21.56 -14.68
N GLY A 173 2.59 21.43 -14.12
CA GLY A 173 3.34 22.55 -13.52
C GLY A 173 2.88 22.93 -12.11
N ARG A 174 1.88 22.26 -11.54
CA ARG A 174 1.37 22.49 -10.17
C ARG A 174 1.76 21.34 -9.26
N THR A 175 1.96 21.64 -7.98
CA THR A 175 2.15 20.61 -6.95
C THR A 175 0.79 20.13 -6.45
N VAL A 176 0.54 18.83 -6.53
CA VAL A 176 -0.62 18.13 -5.99
C VAL A 176 -0.14 17.13 -4.95
N TYR A 177 -0.79 17.11 -3.81
CA TYR A 177 -0.47 16.17 -2.74
C TYR A 177 -1.33 14.92 -2.88
N VAL A 178 -0.71 13.78 -3.11
CA VAL A 178 -1.40 12.50 -3.20
C VAL A 178 -1.13 11.69 -1.93
N LEU A 179 -2.19 11.28 -1.27
CA LEU A 179 -2.16 10.47 -0.06
C LEU A 179 -2.68 9.07 -0.40
N ASN A 180 -2.01 8.04 0.09
CA ASN A 180 -2.48 6.65 -0.08
C ASN A 180 -2.41 5.90 1.25
N THR A 181 -3.49 5.22 1.58
CA THR A 181 -3.62 4.47 2.84
C THR A 181 -4.42 3.18 2.66
N HIS A 182 -4.35 2.31 3.65
CA HIS A 182 -5.27 1.21 3.87
C HIS A 182 -5.56 1.15 5.35
N LEU A 183 -6.79 1.40 5.75
CA LEU A 183 -7.23 1.43 7.15
C LEU A 183 -7.86 0.10 7.56
N SER A 184 -8.12 -0.07 8.83
CA SER A 184 -9.05 -1.05 9.37
C SER A 184 -10.39 -0.38 9.66
N ARG A 185 -11.42 -1.16 9.94
CA ARG A 185 -12.75 -0.62 10.27
C ARG A 185 -12.68 0.45 11.36
N PRO A 186 -13.41 1.57 11.23
CA PRO A 186 -13.35 2.71 12.16
C PRO A 186 -13.61 2.34 13.62
N GLU A 187 -14.47 1.35 13.89
CA GLU A 187 -14.76 0.87 15.25
C GLU A 187 -13.51 0.29 15.95
N ARG A 188 -12.53 -0.16 15.15
CA ARG A 188 -11.28 -0.71 15.66
C ARG A 188 -10.12 0.26 15.62
N GLN A 189 -10.16 1.25 14.73
CA GLN A 189 -9.03 2.14 14.43
C GLN A 189 -9.46 3.59 14.17
N ARG A 190 -10.28 4.20 15.06
CA ARG A 190 -10.71 5.61 14.91
C ARG A 190 -9.52 6.58 14.90
N ALA A 191 -8.49 6.37 15.73
CA ALA A 191 -7.32 7.26 15.78
C ALA A 191 -6.50 7.23 14.49
N PRO A 192 -6.19 6.08 13.84
CA PRO A 192 -5.63 6.02 12.50
C PRO A 192 -6.46 6.76 11.43
N LEU A 193 -7.78 6.62 11.44
CA LEU A 193 -8.66 7.35 10.54
C LEU A 193 -8.54 8.87 10.74
N ALA A 194 -8.65 9.33 11.99
CA ALA A 194 -8.50 10.75 12.33
C ALA A 194 -7.14 11.30 11.90
N ALA A 195 -6.05 10.55 12.11
CA ALA A 195 -4.71 10.95 11.68
C ALA A 195 -4.56 11.07 10.16
N VAL A 196 -5.25 10.21 9.39
CA VAL A 196 -5.26 10.28 7.92
C VAL A 196 -6.03 11.50 7.43
N ILE A 197 -7.23 11.74 7.98
CA ILE A 197 -8.06 12.89 7.58
C ILE A 197 -7.41 14.21 8.03
N ASP A 198 -6.83 14.28 9.22
CA ASP A 198 -6.05 15.43 9.69
C ASP A 198 -4.85 15.71 8.75
N ALA A 199 -4.11 14.68 8.32
CA ALA A 199 -3.06 14.87 7.33
C ALA A 199 -3.60 15.36 6.00
N PHE A 200 -4.72 14.82 5.51
CA PHE A 200 -5.37 15.27 4.28
C PHE A 200 -5.83 16.72 4.35
N SER A 201 -6.34 17.16 5.50
CA SER A 201 -6.80 18.56 5.70
C SER A 201 -5.68 19.60 5.62
N ARG A 202 -4.41 19.19 5.83
CA ARG A 202 -3.24 20.10 5.80
C ARG A 202 -2.67 20.33 4.40
N TYR A 203 -3.10 19.55 3.40
CA TYR A 203 -2.59 19.64 2.04
C TYR A 203 -3.62 20.23 1.08
N TYR A 204 -3.16 21.05 0.13
CA TYR A 204 -4.01 21.67 -0.88
C TYR A 204 -3.19 22.09 -2.11
N PRO A 205 -3.60 21.73 -3.36
CA PRO A 205 -4.67 20.76 -3.65
C PRO A 205 -4.25 19.34 -3.26
N ALA A 206 -5.23 18.49 -2.88
CA ALA A 206 -4.93 17.18 -2.35
C ALA A 206 -5.89 16.10 -2.86
N ILE A 207 -5.37 14.88 -2.96
CA ILE A 207 -6.09 13.66 -3.32
C ILE A 207 -5.78 12.61 -2.27
N LEU A 208 -6.80 12.02 -1.66
CA LEU A 208 -6.63 10.90 -0.73
C LEU A 208 -7.28 9.65 -1.31
N LEU A 209 -6.47 8.63 -1.50
CA LEU A 209 -6.81 7.34 -2.07
C LEU A 209 -6.72 6.26 -1.00
N GLY A 210 -7.62 5.31 -0.99
CA GLY A 210 -7.43 4.17 -0.12
C GLY A 210 -8.66 3.33 0.18
N ASP A 211 -8.40 2.14 0.70
CA ASP A 211 -9.37 1.27 1.33
C ASP A 211 -9.51 1.68 2.81
N PHE A 212 -10.65 2.27 3.14
CA PHE A 212 -10.93 2.72 4.51
C PHE A 212 -11.61 1.64 5.35
N ASN A 213 -12.03 0.53 4.74
CA ASN A 213 -12.87 -0.48 5.40
C ASN A 213 -14.11 0.15 6.05
N ALA A 214 -14.62 1.24 5.49
CA ALA A 214 -15.78 2.02 5.91
C ALA A 214 -16.60 2.39 4.69
N VAL A 215 -17.90 2.16 4.72
CA VAL A 215 -18.83 2.52 3.65
C VAL A 215 -18.91 4.05 3.44
N ALA A 216 -19.40 4.48 2.28
CA ALA A 216 -19.37 5.89 1.87
C ALA A 216 -20.15 6.85 2.79
N ASP A 217 -21.14 6.36 3.51
CA ASP A 217 -21.98 7.12 4.45
C ASP A 217 -21.58 6.87 5.92
N HIS A 218 -20.43 6.26 6.17
CA HIS A 218 -20.00 5.92 7.52
C HIS A 218 -19.78 7.18 8.37
N PRO A 219 -20.52 7.37 9.49
CA PRO A 219 -20.52 8.61 10.27
C PRO A 219 -19.13 9.04 10.74
N ALA A 220 -18.32 8.07 11.20
CA ALA A 220 -16.97 8.34 11.69
C ALA A 220 -16.03 8.90 10.61
N VAL A 221 -16.29 8.66 9.32
CA VAL A 221 -15.55 9.27 8.22
C VAL A 221 -16.09 10.66 7.95
N LEU A 222 -17.42 10.79 7.77
CA LEU A 222 -18.07 12.06 7.42
C LEU A 222 -17.85 13.15 8.45
N GLU A 223 -17.89 12.82 9.74
CA GLU A 223 -17.62 13.76 10.85
C GLU A 223 -16.22 14.39 10.81
N LEU A 224 -15.25 13.70 10.23
CA LEU A 224 -13.85 14.14 10.22
C LEU A 224 -13.47 14.86 8.93
N LEU A 225 -14.27 14.75 7.86
CA LEU A 225 -13.92 15.33 6.56
C LEU A 225 -13.90 16.87 6.64
N PRO A 226 -12.88 17.53 6.06
CA PRO A 226 -12.89 18.99 5.92
C PRO A 226 -14.04 19.41 5.00
N PRO A 227 -14.63 20.61 5.21
CA PRO A 227 -15.84 21.05 4.51
C PRO A 227 -15.69 21.15 2.98
N ASP A 228 -14.46 21.35 2.51
CA ASP A 228 -14.10 21.46 1.09
C ASP A 228 -13.67 20.10 0.47
N ALA A 229 -13.76 19.01 1.22
CA ALA A 229 -13.49 17.68 0.70
C ALA A 229 -14.66 17.19 -0.14
N VAL A 230 -14.35 16.68 -1.32
CA VAL A 230 -15.32 16.09 -2.24
C VAL A 230 -15.03 14.61 -2.36
N ASP A 231 -16.04 13.77 -2.13
CA ASP A 231 -16.01 12.36 -2.47
C ASP A 231 -16.25 12.21 -3.98
N ALA A 232 -15.17 11.98 -4.74
CA ALA A 232 -15.24 11.90 -6.19
C ALA A 232 -16.11 10.75 -6.68
N LEU A 233 -16.14 9.64 -5.95
CA LEU A 233 -16.91 8.46 -6.31
C LEU A 233 -18.41 8.68 -6.08
N ALA A 234 -18.80 9.30 -4.96
CA ALA A 234 -20.17 9.67 -4.68
C ALA A 234 -20.69 10.69 -5.71
N LEU A 235 -19.90 11.71 -6.04
CA LEU A 235 -20.25 12.70 -7.06
C LEU A 235 -20.45 12.06 -8.45
N GLY A 236 -19.70 11.01 -8.78
CA GLY A 236 -19.82 10.24 -10.00
C GLY A 236 -20.96 9.17 -9.98
N GLY A 237 -21.74 9.09 -8.92
CA GLY A 237 -22.85 8.12 -8.79
C GLY A 237 -22.40 6.67 -8.54
N VAL A 238 -21.17 6.48 -8.06
CA VAL A 238 -20.66 5.13 -7.73
C VAL A 238 -21.29 4.64 -6.43
N ASP A 239 -21.58 3.33 -6.37
CA ASP A 239 -22.24 2.65 -5.25
C ASP A 239 -21.71 3.08 -3.87
N SER A 240 -22.64 3.39 -2.95
CA SER A 240 -22.34 3.80 -1.58
C SER A 240 -21.85 2.66 -0.67
N GLN A 241 -22.07 1.40 -1.05
CA GLN A 241 -21.60 0.24 -0.28
C GLN A 241 -20.09 -0.03 -0.42
N ARG A 242 -19.41 0.72 -1.27
CA ARG A 242 -17.94 0.66 -1.41
C ARG A 242 -17.23 1.06 -0.12
N VAL A 243 -16.08 0.45 0.13
CA VAL A 243 -15.19 0.76 1.26
C VAL A 243 -13.91 1.46 0.82
N ASP A 244 -13.73 1.60 -0.48
CA ASP A 244 -12.63 2.32 -1.12
C ASP A 244 -13.04 3.75 -1.42
N TRP A 245 -12.12 4.71 -1.25
CA TRP A 245 -12.40 6.14 -1.29
C TRP A 245 -11.44 6.88 -2.22
N ILE A 246 -11.97 7.86 -2.94
CA ILE A 246 -11.22 8.91 -3.65
C ILE A 246 -11.75 10.26 -3.17
N LEU A 247 -11.04 10.87 -2.21
CA LEU A 247 -11.38 12.19 -1.70
C LEU A 247 -10.47 13.23 -2.35
N VAL A 248 -11.03 14.36 -2.75
CA VAL A 248 -10.30 15.45 -3.42
C VAL A 248 -10.57 16.78 -2.77
N ARG A 249 -9.59 17.69 -2.82
CA ARG A 249 -9.67 19.10 -2.42
C ARG A 249 -8.93 19.93 -3.44
N GLY A 250 -9.50 21.10 -3.84
CA GLY A 250 -8.88 22.00 -4.80
C GLY A 250 -8.73 21.45 -6.23
N LEU A 251 -9.58 20.50 -6.59
CA LEU A 251 -9.65 19.88 -7.92
C LEU A 251 -11.10 19.62 -8.29
N LYS A 252 -11.45 19.75 -9.56
CA LYS A 252 -12.78 19.37 -10.06
C LYS A 252 -12.84 17.93 -10.50
N VAL A 253 -13.93 17.26 -10.12
CA VAL A 253 -14.25 15.90 -10.59
C VAL A 253 -15.04 16.01 -11.89
N LYS A 254 -14.52 15.46 -12.98
CA LYS A 254 -15.20 15.40 -14.28
C LYS A 254 -16.02 14.13 -14.46
N ALA A 255 -15.51 13.03 -13.96
CA ALA A 255 -16.18 11.73 -14.00
C ALA A 255 -15.60 10.81 -12.93
N ALA A 256 -16.40 9.85 -12.48
CA ALA A 256 -15.88 8.71 -11.70
C ALA A 256 -16.59 7.44 -12.13
N TRP A 257 -15.92 6.30 -11.98
CA TRP A 257 -16.43 5.00 -12.36
C TRP A 257 -15.79 3.88 -11.54
N SER A 258 -16.37 2.70 -11.67
CA SER A 258 -15.84 1.47 -11.09
C SER A 258 -15.81 0.34 -12.12
N ALA A 259 -14.97 -0.66 -11.86
CA ALA A 259 -15.04 -1.96 -12.50
C ALA A 259 -15.26 -3.03 -11.43
N SER A 260 -16.07 -4.03 -11.75
CA SER A 260 -16.46 -5.08 -10.81
C SER A 260 -15.26 -5.84 -10.26
N ALA A 261 -15.40 -6.39 -9.06
CA ALA A 261 -14.47 -7.36 -8.52
C ALA A 261 -14.32 -8.57 -9.46
N GLY A 262 -13.13 -9.16 -9.45
CA GLY A 262 -12.79 -10.28 -10.34
C GLY A 262 -11.29 -10.53 -10.29
N PRO A 263 -10.45 -9.66 -10.86
CA PRO A 263 -8.98 -9.71 -10.70
C PRO A 263 -8.50 -9.52 -9.26
N SER A 264 -9.30 -8.85 -8.42
CA SER A 264 -9.22 -8.77 -6.96
C SER A 264 -10.58 -9.11 -6.35
N ASP A 265 -10.65 -9.27 -5.02
CA ASP A 265 -11.89 -9.35 -4.25
C ASP A 265 -12.51 -7.96 -3.99
N HIS A 266 -11.78 -6.88 -4.27
CA HIS A 266 -12.30 -5.52 -4.31
C HIS A 266 -12.63 -5.10 -5.74
N PRO A 267 -13.67 -4.26 -5.96
CA PRO A 267 -13.85 -3.49 -7.17
C PRO A 267 -12.69 -2.50 -7.37
N PHE A 268 -12.46 -2.15 -8.62
CA PHE A 268 -11.58 -1.04 -8.99
C PHE A 268 -12.38 0.26 -9.03
N PHE A 269 -11.79 1.38 -8.59
CA PHE A 269 -12.40 2.70 -8.61
C PHE A 269 -11.45 3.73 -9.21
N ALA A 270 -12.00 4.63 -10.04
CA ALA A 270 -11.24 5.71 -10.65
C ALA A 270 -12.08 6.98 -10.76
N ALA A 271 -11.37 8.11 -10.86
CA ALA A 271 -11.95 9.42 -11.13
C ALA A 271 -11.08 10.21 -12.11
N ARG A 272 -11.71 10.97 -13.02
CA ARG A 272 -11.05 11.95 -13.87
C ARG A 272 -11.15 13.31 -13.22
N LEU A 273 -10.01 13.93 -13.02
CA LEU A 273 -9.85 15.19 -12.33
C LEU A 273 -9.27 16.25 -13.24
N THR A 274 -9.57 17.52 -12.96
CA THR A 274 -8.98 18.69 -13.59
C THR A 274 -8.69 19.76 -12.56
N PHE A 275 -7.81 20.68 -12.88
CA PHE A 275 -7.63 21.91 -12.12
C PHE A 275 -8.77 22.88 -12.38
N ASP A 276 -9.02 23.76 -11.40
CA ASP A 276 -9.89 24.93 -11.54
C ASP A 276 -9.31 25.99 -12.48
#